data_4ac31993a9c1ece20313fc27acf87ebd
#
_entry.id   4ac31993a9c1ece20313fc27acf87ebd
#
_cell.length_a   1.000
_cell.length_b   1.000
_cell.length_c   1.000
_cell.angle_alpha   90.00
_cell.angle_beta   90.00
_cell.angle_gamma   90.00
#
_symmetry.space_group_name_H-M   'P 1'
#
loop_
_entity.id
_entity.type
_entity.pdbx_description
1 polymer ?
#
loop_
_entity_poly.entity_id
_entity_poly.type
_entity_poly.pdbx_seq_one_letter_code
_entity_poly.pdbx_strand_id
1 'polypeptide(L)'
;FSVRSSMASQKELMQERLRCLTEMAGGHVAVCGDYPAWEYLPDSPLRERMIEVYREQYGKEPVVETIHAGLECGLLGEKLPGLDCVSFGPDLTDIHTPRERMHIASVQRTWKLLCEVLKRSK
;
A
#
# COMPACT_ATOMS: atom_id res chain seq x y z
N PHE A 1 7.25 7.66 -19.19
CA PHE A 1 6.79 6.36 -18.68
C PHE A 1 6.57 6.45 -17.17
N SER A 2 5.60 5.71 -16.65
CA SER A 2 5.41 5.51 -15.21
C SER A 2 5.57 4.02 -14.93
N VAL A 3 6.55 3.66 -14.10
CA VAL A 3 6.82 2.28 -13.69
C VAL A 3 6.39 2.11 -12.25
N ARG A 4 5.55 1.13 -11.98
CA ARG A 4 5.05 0.82 -10.64
C ARG A 4 5.03 -0.68 -10.41
N SER A 5 5.44 -1.11 -9.24
CA SER A 5 5.33 -2.50 -8.79
C SER A 5 5.30 -2.52 -7.26
N SER A 6 4.59 -3.50 -6.69
CA SER A 6 4.68 -3.82 -5.27
C SER A 6 5.95 -4.62 -4.93
N MET A 7 6.70 -5.09 -5.94
CA MET A 7 7.96 -5.83 -5.78
C MET A 7 9.12 -5.01 -6.33
N ALA A 8 10.17 -4.79 -5.52
CA ALA A 8 11.34 -4.00 -5.89
C ALA A 8 12.04 -4.59 -7.12
N SER A 9 12.29 -5.90 -7.13
CA SER A 9 12.96 -6.59 -8.23
C SER A 9 12.22 -6.48 -9.57
N GLN A 10 10.89 -6.48 -9.55
CA GLN A 10 10.08 -6.30 -10.76
C GLN A 10 10.14 -4.86 -11.27
N LYS A 11 10.15 -3.89 -10.35
CA LYS A 11 10.29 -2.47 -10.69
C LYS A 11 11.64 -2.21 -11.38
N GLU A 12 12.72 -2.70 -10.79
CA GLU A 12 14.08 -2.60 -11.35
C GLU A 12 14.19 -3.26 -12.72
N LEU A 13 13.65 -4.46 -12.89
CA LEU A 13 13.63 -5.15 -14.17
C LEU A 13 12.90 -4.34 -15.25
N MET A 14 11.77 -3.73 -14.93
CA MET A 14 11.04 -2.92 -15.87
C MET A 14 11.79 -1.63 -16.23
N GLN A 15 12.43 -0.98 -15.26
CA GLN A 15 13.27 0.20 -15.50
C GLN A 15 14.44 -0.15 -16.43
N GLU A 16 15.11 -1.27 -16.21
CA GLU A 16 16.23 -1.72 -17.02
C GLU A 16 15.79 -2.04 -18.46
N ARG A 17 14.67 -2.74 -18.65
CA ARG A 17 14.11 -2.99 -19.98
C ARG A 17 13.79 -1.70 -20.73
N LEU A 18 13.19 -0.73 -20.04
CA LEU A 18 12.90 0.59 -20.66
C LEU A 18 14.17 1.33 -21.02
N ARG A 19 15.21 1.26 -20.17
CA ARG A 19 16.52 1.85 -20.45
C ARG A 19 17.12 1.23 -21.69
N CYS A 20 17.24 -0.10 -21.76
CA CYS A 20 17.79 -0.81 -22.92
C CYS A 20 17.08 -0.44 -24.22
N LEU A 21 15.75 -0.47 -24.23
CA LEU A 21 14.97 -0.13 -25.43
C LEU A 21 15.18 1.32 -25.87
N THR A 22 15.23 2.26 -24.92
CA THR A 22 15.41 3.68 -25.22
C THR A 22 16.80 3.96 -25.76
N GLU A 23 17.84 3.35 -25.16
CA GLU A 23 19.23 3.51 -25.59
C GLU A 23 19.48 2.87 -26.97
N MET A 24 18.89 1.72 -27.25
CA MET A 24 18.91 1.12 -28.60
C MET A 24 18.30 2.03 -29.67
N ALA A 25 17.32 2.84 -29.29
CA ALA A 25 16.72 3.84 -30.18
C ALA A 25 17.49 5.18 -30.21
N GLY A 26 18.66 5.28 -29.58
CA GLY A 26 19.47 6.50 -29.51
C GLY A 26 18.98 7.53 -28.50
N GLY A 27 18.09 7.15 -27.60
CA GLY A 27 17.56 8.01 -26.54
C GLY A 27 18.33 7.88 -25.22
N HIS A 28 17.85 8.61 -24.21
CA HIS A 28 18.40 8.59 -22.85
C HIS A 28 17.29 8.47 -21.82
N VAL A 29 17.53 7.76 -20.72
CA VAL A 29 16.58 7.57 -19.61
C VAL A 29 17.13 8.20 -18.34
N ALA A 30 16.33 9.10 -17.76
CA ALA A 30 16.52 9.59 -16.40
C ALA A 30 15.37 9.08 -15.51
N VAL A 31 15.70 8.54 -14.37
CA VAL A 31 14.71 8.08 -13.36
C VAL A 31 14.49 9.21 -12.36
N CYS A 32 13.24 9.55 -12.09
CA CYS A 32 12.86 10.55 -11.09
C CYS A 32 11.65 10.09 -10.29
N GLY A 33 11.51 10.59 -9.07
CA GLY A 33 10.39 10.25 -8.19
C GLY A 33 10.35 8.77 -7.81
N ASP A 34 11.52 8.17 -7.59
CA ASP A 34 11.61 6.76 -7.21
C ASP A 34 11.13 6.55 -5.77
N TYR A 35 10.20 5.59 -5.62
CA TYR A 35 9.65 5.18 -4.33
C TYR A 35 9.99 3.71 -4.08
N PRO A 36 10.33 3.33 -2.83
CA PRO A 36 10.52 1.93 -2.48
C PRO A 36 9.24 1.14 -2.68
N ALA A 37 9.37 -0.12 -3.07
CA ALA A 37 8.25 -1.04 -3.15
C ALA A 37 7.76 -1.37 -1.73
N TRP A 38 6.43 -1.54 -1.59
CA TRP A 38 5.86 -2.11 -0.38
C TRP A 38 5.42 -3.54 -0.70
N GLU A 39 6.33 -4.46 -0.41
CA GLU A 39 6.13 -5.87 -0.71
C GLU A 39 5.16 -6.52 0.28
N TYR A 40 4.43 -7.51 -0.22
CA TYR A 40 3.54 -8.30 0.62
C TYR A 40 4.37 -9.10 1.64
N LEU A 41 4.05 -8.91 2.92
CA LEU A 41 4.64 -9.67 4.02
C LEU A 41 3.76 -10.91 4.27
N PRO A 42 4.24 -12.14 3.95
CA PRO A 42 3.45 -13.36 4.15
C PRO A 42 3.00 -13.52 5.60
N ASP A 43 3.92 -13.37 6.54
CA ASP A 43 3.68 -13.48 7.98
C ASP A 43 3.55 -12.09 8.59
N SER A 44 2.31 -11.59 8.75
CA SER A 44 2.00 -10.29 9.33
C SER A 44 1.04 -10.45 10.51
N PRO A 45 1.56 -10.49 11.74
CA PRO A 45 0.72 -10.56 12.95
C PRO A 45 -0.27 -9.40 13.07
N LEU A 46 0.11 -8.21 12.60
CA LEU A 46 -0.78 -7.06 12.60
C LEU A 46 -1.98 -7.27 11.66
N ARG A 47 -1.72 -7.75 10.43
CA ARG A 47 -2.77 -8.05 9.47
C ARG A 47 -3.73 -9.11 10.00
N GLU A 48 -3.21 -10.22 10.54
CA GLU A 48 -4.05 -11.29 11.08
C GLU A 48 -4.94 -10.79 12.21
N ARG A 49 -4.39 -9.97 13.12
CA ARG A 49 -5.18 -9.34 14.20
C ARG A 49 -6.27 -8.42 13.63
N MET A 50 -5.95 -7.64 12.60
CA MET A 50 -6.94 -6.76 11.96
C MET A 50 -8.05 -7.54 11.29
N ILE A 51 -7.75 -8.65 10.63
CA ILE A 51 -8.73 -9.56 10.02
C ILE A 51 -9.66 -10.12 11.10
N GLU A 52 -9.11 -10.61 12.21
CA GLU A 52 -9.88 -11.16 13.32
C GLU A 52 -10.85 -10.11 13.89
N VAL A 53 -10.35 -8.93 14.24
CA VAL A 53 -11.17 -7.82 14.75
C VAL A 53 -12.25 -7.41 13.75
N TYR A 54 -11.91 -7.32 12.47
CA TYR A 54 -12.86 -6.97 11.43
C TYR A 54 -13.98 -8.01 11.31
N ARG A 55 -13.62 -9.30 11.32
CA ARG A 55 -14.58 -10.42 11.29
C ARG A 55 -15.53 -10.37 12.47
N GLU A 56 -15.03 -10.15 13.68
CA GLU A 56 -15.85 -10.04 14.89
C GLU A 56 -16.79 -8.83 14.85
N GLN A 57 -16.32 -7.67 14.40
CA GLN A 57 -17.11 -6.45 14.39
C GLN A 57 -18.17 -6.41 13.28
N TYR A 58 -17.89 -7.02 12.13
CA TYR A 58 -18.73 -6.87 10.93
C TYR A 58 -19.33 -8.18 10.40
N GLY A 59 -18.96 -9.33 10.96
CA GLY A 59 -19.49 -10.63 10.56
C GLY A 59 -19.10 -11.06 9.14
N LYS A 60 -18.04 -10.49 8.58
CA LYS A 60 -17.56 -10.78 7.22
C LYS A 60 -16.03 -10.64 7.13
N GLU A 61 -15.45 -11.27 6.13
CA GLU A 61 -14.03 -11.17 5.86
C GLU A 61 -13.68 -9.81 5.22
N PRO A 62 -12.58 -9.17 5.63
CA PRO A 62 -12.03 -8.05 4.88
C PRO A 62 -11.37 -8.55 3.59
N VAL A 63 -11.36 -7.71 2.56
CA VAL A 63 -10.53 -7.96 1.37
C VAL A 63 -9.11 -7.47 1.66
N VAL A 64 -8.14 -8.35 1.48
CA VAL A 64 -6.71 -8.03 1.61
C VAL A 64 -6.09 -8.00 0.22
N GLU A 65 -5.54 -6.87 -0.15
CA GLU A 65 -4.95 -6.67 -1.47
C GLU A 65 -3.55 -6.07 -1.36
N THR A 66 -2.71 -6.37 -2.33
CA THR A 66 -1.46 -5.66 -2.54
C THR A 66 -1.68 -4.55 -3.55
N ILE A 67 -1.03 -3.43 -3.34
CA ILE A 67 -1.15 -2.26 -4.21
C ILE A 67 0.23 -1.79 -4.68
N HIS A 68 0.32 -1.39 -5.93
CA HIS A 68 1.55 -0.85 -6.53
C HIS A 68 1.64 0.69 -6.45
N ALA A 69 0.90 1.31 -5.51
CA ALA A 69 1.00 2.74 -5.25
C ALA A 69 2.19 3.07 -4.35
N GLY A 70 2.72 4.28 -4.50
CA GLY A 70 3.71 4.82 -3.57
C GLY A 70 3.00 5.22 -2.26
N LEU A 71 2.96 4.29 -1.31
CA LEU A 71 2.43 4.53 0.02
C LEU A 71 3.56 4.74 1.02
N GLU A 72 3.25 5.48 2.08
CA GLU A 72 4.15 5.75 3.20
C GLU A 72 4.68 4.46 3.83
N CYS A 73 3.91 3.37 3.79
CA CYS A 73 4.34 2.06 4.30
C CYS A 73 5.60 1.54 3.62
N GLY A 74 5.80 1.79 2.32
CA GLY A 74 7.03 1.45 1.61
C GLY A 74 8.23 2.23 2.15
N LEU A 75 8.07 3.55 2.33
CA LEU A 75 9.11 4.42 2.90
C LEU A 75 9.44 4.05 4.34
N LEU A 76 8.42 3.77 5.15
CA LEU A 76 8.61 3.37 6.55
C LEU A 76 9.30 2.00 6.64
N GLY A 77 8.89 1.02 5.81
CA GLY A 77 9.50 -0.30 5.77
C GLY A 77 10.97 -0.29 5.34
N GLU A 78 11.35 0.60 4.42
CA GLU A 78 12.75 0.81 4.03
C GLU A 78 13.59 1.35 5.19
N LYS A 79 13.05 2.29 5.97
CA LYS A 79 13.74 2.93 7.11
C LYS A 79 13.75 2.08 8.37
N LEU A 80 12.77 1.22 8.54
CA LEU A 80 12.56 0.40 9.72
C LEU A 80 12.46 -1.08 9.31
N PRO A 81 13.59 -1.76 9.06
CA PRO A 81 13.58 -3.17 8.65
C PRO A 81 12.80 -4.05 9.64
N GLY A 82 11.90 -4.88 9.11
CA GLY A 82 11.02 -5.74 9.92
C GLY A 82 9.74 -5.07 10.40
N LEU A 83 9.48 -3.83 10.00
CA LEU A 83 8.23 -3.15 10.34
C LEU A 83 7.04 -3.85 9.64
N ASP A 84 6.09 -4.30 10.46
CA ASP A 84 4.81 -4.82 9.98
C ASP A 84 3.83 -3.66 9.78
N CYS A 85 3.38 -3.48 8.54
CA CYS A 85 2.53 -2.37 8.15
C CYS A 85 1.27 -2.85 7.43
N VAL A 86 0.15 -2.23 7.78
CA VAL A 86 -1.13 -2.39 7.09
C VAL A 86 -1.72 -1.02 6.81
N SER A 87 -2.15 -0.78 5.58
CA SER A 87 -2.89 0.43 5.18
C SER A 87 -4.37 0.15 5.12
N PHE A 88 -5.17 0.98 5.72
CA PHE A 88 -6.63 0.93 5.66
C PHE A 88 -7.21 2.32 5.89
N GLY A 89 -8.45 2.53 5.50
CA GLY A 89 -9.08 3.84 5.64
C GLY A 89 -10.58 3.81 5.44
N PRO A 90 -11.25 4.97 5.52
CA PRO A 90 -12.66 5.12 5.18
C PRO A 90 -12.89 4.98 3.66
N ASP A 91 -14.15 4.81 3.29
CA ASP A 91 -14.56 4.75 1.89
C ASP A 91 -14.42 6.13 1.25
N LEU A 92 -13.58 6.20 0.21
CA LEU A 92 -13.30 7.40 -0.57
C LEU A 92 -13.69 7.17 -2.04
N THR A 93 -14.18 8.21 -2.70
CA THR A 93 -14.44 8.21 -4.14
C THR A 93 -13.79 9.42 -4.80
N ASP A 94 -13.48 9.31 -6.08
CA ASP A 94 -12.85 10.37 -6.88
C ASP A 94 -11.56 10.92 -6.27
N ILE A 95 -10.74 10.04 -5.65
CA ILE A 95 -9.51 10.38 -4.93
C ILE A 95 -8.55 11.15 -5.85
N HIS A 96 -7.90 12.17 -5.30
CA HIS A 96 -7.00 13.07 -6.02
C HIS A 96 -7.66 13.95 -7.10
N THR A 97 -8.97 14.18 -6.98
CA THR A 97 -9.70 15.10 -7.85
C THR A 97 -10.43 16.18 -7.06
N PRO A 98 -10.84 17.31 -7.69
CA PRO A 98 -11.67 18.31 -7.03
C PRO A 98 -13.06 17.81 -6.60
N ARG A 99 -13.45 16.61 -6.97
CA ARG A 99 -14.71 15.95 -6.61
C ARG A 99 -14.54 14.87 -5.55
N GLU A 100 -13.38 14.79 -4.95
CA GLU A 100 -13.10 13.81 -3.89
C GLU A 100 -14.16 13.87 -2.79
N ARG A 101 -14.65 12.71 -2.39
CA ARG A 101 -15.68 12.55 -1.37
C ARG A 101 -15.31 11.44 -0.40
N MET A 102 -15.70 11.62 0.85
CA MET A 102 -15.53 10.65 1.92
C MET A 102 -16.89 10.28 2.51
N HIS A 103 -17.14 9.00 2.67
CA HIS A 103 -18.38 8.50 3.28
C HIS A 103 -18.29 8.59 4.80
N ILE A 104 -19.00 9.54 5.41
CA ILE A 104 -18.90 9.89 6.84
C ILE A 104 -19.09 8.68 7.76
N ALA A 105 -20.09 7.83 7.50
CA ALA A 105 -20.32 6.65 8.33
C ALA A 105 -19.16 5.62 8.26
N SER A 106 -18.39 5.60 7.17
CA SER A 106 -17.21 4.73 7.07
C SER A 106 -16.07 5.19 7.99
N VAL A 107 -15.94 6.49 8.24
CA VAL A 107 -14.96 7.04 9.18
C VAL A 107 -15.20 6.48 10.59
N GLN A 108 -16.45 6.43 11.03
CA GLN A 108 -16.79 5.86 12.34
C GLN A 108 -16.47 4.36 12.42
N ARG A 109 -16.74 3.62 11.34
CA ARG A 109 -16.38 2.19 11.27
C ARG A 109 -14.86 1.99 11.36
N THR A 110 -14.12 2.74 10.56
CA THR A 110 -12.64 2.72 10.54
C THR A 110 -12.07 3.06 11.92
N TRP A 111 -12.61 4.08 12.57
CA TRP A 111 -12.19 4.48 13.92
C TRP A 111 -12.43 3.38 14.97
N LYS A 112 -13.60 2.74 14.94
CA LYS A 112 -13.90 1.62 15.84
C LYS A 112 -12.95 0.45 15.62
N LEU A 113 -12.67 0.11 14.37
CA LEU A 113 -11.71 -0.93 14.02
C LEU A 113 -10.32 -0.59 14.58
N LEU A 114 -9.82 0.62 14.31
CA LEU A 114 -8.53 1.08 14.81
C LEU A 114 -8.43 0.98 16.33
N CYS A 115 -9.41 1.50 17.05
CA CYS A 115 -9.43 1.47 18.51
C CYS A 115 -9.36 0.05 19.06
N GLU A 116 -10.08 -0.89 18.45
CA GLU A 116 -10.11 -2.27 18.92
C GLU A 116 -8.79 -3.00 18.60
N VAL A 117 -8.23 -2.79 17.42
CA VAL A 117 -6.91 -3.33 17.06
C VAL A 117 -5.84 -2.83 18.03
N LEU A 118 -5.82 -1.53 18.35
CA LEU A 118 -4.85 -0.95 19.30
C LEU A 118 -5.00 -1.52 20.72
N LYS A 119 -6.23 -1.77 21.19
CA LYS A 119 -6.46 -2.42 22.48
C LYS A 119 -5.84 -3.82 22.56
N ARG A 120 -5.91 -4.58 21.46
CA ARG A 120 -5.38 -5.95 21.36
C ARG A 120 -3.90 -6.00 21.00
N SER A 121 -3.26 -4.84 20.77
CA SER A 121 -1.84 -4.72 20.42
C SER A 121 -0.95 -4.42 21.63
N LYS A 122 -1.51 -4.48 22.84
CA LYS A 122 -0.77 -4.27 24.11
C LYS A 122 -0.04 -5.52 24.54
#